data_20eca798b85bff316adbee8c66c7a04e
#
_entry.id   20eca798b85bff316adbee8c66c7a04e
#
_cell.length_a   1.000
_cell.length_b   1.000
_cell.length_c   1.000
_cell.angle_alpha   90.00
_cell.angle_beta   90.00
_cell.angle_gamma   90.00
#
_symmetry.space_group_name_H-M   'P 1'
#
loop_
_entity.id
_entity.type
_entity.pdbx_description
1 polymer ?
#
loop_
_entity_poly.entity_id
_entity_poly.type
_entity_poly.pdbx_seq_one_letter_code
_entity_poly.pdbx_strand_id
1 'polypeptide(L)'
;LWMKRVPIPEVGPNDVKIKIHKNAICGTDVHIYQWNEWAQHTIPIGLTAGHEYVGEVVEVGTGVQGFKVGDLVSGEGHITCGKCRNCLEGHKENCKDAKGVGVNRNGAFAEYLVIPASNVWPCNPAIDEELYAIFDPFGNATHTALSYDMLGEDVLITGAGPIGIMAAAIAKFAGARHVVITDMNQYRLDLAAKMG
;
A
#
# COMPACT_ATOMS: atom_id res chain seq x y z
N LEU A 1 -16.45 -13.31 -5.75
CA LEU A 1 -16.67 -12.02 -5.11
C LEU A 1 -18.15 -11.63 -5.16
N TRP A 2 -18.64 -10.92 -4.15
CA TRP A 2 -20.00 -10.37 -4.11
C TRP A 2 -20.01 -9.05 -3.36
N MET A 3 -20.98 -8.19 -3.66
CA MET A 3 -21.21 -6.97 -2.90
C MET A 3 -22.24 -7.24 -1.79
N LYS A 4 -21.99 -6.71 -0.60
CA LYS A 4 -22.82 -6.93 0.58
C LYS A 4 -22.84 -5.67 1.45
N ARG A 5 -23.98 -5.36 2.02
CA ARG A 5 -24.07 -4.37 3.12
C ARG A 5 -23.54 -5.01 4.40
N VAL A 6 -22.61 -4.33 5.05
CA VAL A 6 -22.02 -4.72 6.34
C VAL A 6 -22.18 -3.57 7.33
N PRO A 7 -22.15 -3.82 8.64
CA PRO A 7 -22.12 -2.74 9.63
C PRO A 7 -20.92 -1.83 9.41
N ILE A 8 -21.09 -0.52 9.62
CA ILE A 8 -19.99 0.43 9.63
C ILE A 8 -19.05 0.06 10.79
N PRO A 9 -17.74 -0.06 10.56
CA PRO A 9 -16.80 -0.45 11.60
C PRO A 9 -16.72 0.60 12.72
N GLU A 10 -16.60 0.15 13.97
CA GLU A 10 -16.40 1.00 15.14
C GLU A 10 -14.93 1.41 15.27
N VAL A 11 -14.69 2.62 15.79
CA VAL A 11 -13.34 3.16 15.99
C VAL A 11 -12.84 2.78 17.38
N GLY A 12 -11.68 2.12 17.43
CA GLY A 12 -10.95 1.88 18.66
C GLY A 12 -10.23 3.14 19.18
N PRO A 13 -9.73 3.12 20.43
CA PRO A 13 -9.09 4.29 21.03
C PRO A 13 -7.90 4.86 20.24
N ASN A 14 -7.17 4.01 19.54
CA ASN A 14 -5.96 4.38 18.78
C ASN A 14 -6.15 4.28 17.26
N ASP A 15 -7.41 4.14 16.81
CA ASP A 15 -7.74 3.96 15.40
C ASP A 15 -8.32 5.25 14.80
N VAL A 16 -8.30 5.31 13.48
CA VAL A 16 -9.04 6.30 12.70
C VAL A 16 -10.00 5.59 11.75
N LYS A 17 -11.15 6.20 11.51
CA LYS A 17 -12.09 5.79 10.47
C LYS A 17 -11.91 6.69 9.26
N ILE A 18 -11.69 6.06 8.13
CA ILE A 18 -11.46 6.71 6.85
C ILE A 18 -12.66 6.41 5.96
N LYS A 19 -13.28 7.45 5.42
CA LYS A 19 -14.23 7.34 4.31
C LYS A 19 -13.42 7.21 3.03
N ILE A 20 -13.52 6.09 2.36
CA ILE A 20 -12.75 5.79 1.16
C ILE A 20 -13.29 6.62 -0.01
N HIS A 21 -12.39 7.30 -0.72
CA HIS A 21 -12.68 8.03 -1.93
C HIS A 21 -12.32 7.22 -3.17
N LYS A 22 -11.11 6.66 -3.20
CA LYS A 22 -10.60 5.89 -4.34
C LYS A 22 -9.80 4.68 -3.86
N ASN A 23 -9.84 3.63 -4.65
CA ASN A 23 -9.05 2.42 -4.48
C ASN A 23 -8.31 2.10 -5.77
N ALA A 24 -7.14 1.50 -5.66
CA ALA A 24 -6.48 0.80 -6.74
C ALA A 24 -6.60 -0.72 -6.57
N ILE A 25 -6.35 -1.47 -7.63
CA ILE A 25 -6.41 -2.93 -7.66
C ILE A 25 -4.99 -3.49 -7.75
N CYS A 26 -4.58 -4.20 -6.72
CA CYS A 26 -3.30 -4.90 -6.66
C CYS A 26 -3.36 -6.27 -7.37
N GLY A 27 -2.21 -6.80 -7.74
CA GLY A 27 -2.08 -8.20 -8.16
C GLY A 27 -2.58 -9.20 -7.11
N THR A 28 -2.45 -8.87 -5.83
CA THR A 28 -3.02 -9.63 -4.70
C THR A 28 -4.53 -9.74 -4.80
N ASP A 29 -5.24 -8.68 -5.17
CA ASP A 29 -6.69 -8.70 -5.34
C ASP A 29 -7.10 -9.58 -6.52
N VAL A 30 -6.27 -9.66 -7.56
CA VAL A 30 -6.47 -10.59 -8.69
C VAL A 30 -6.34 -12.04 -8.22
N HIS A 31 -5.36 -12.36 -7.38
CA HIS A 31 -5.22 -13.69 -6.78
C HIS A 31 -6.44 -14.06 -5.91
N ILE A 32 -6.96 -13.10 -5.14
CA ILE A 32 -8.19 -13.28 -4.35
C ILE A 32 -9.39 -13.50 -5.26
N TYR A 33 -9.52 -12.72 -6.34
CA TYR A 33 -10.59 -12.86 -7.31
C TYR A 33 -10.58 -14.24 -7.98
N GLN A 34 -9.41 -14.72 -8.39
CA GLN A 34 -9.22 -16.04 -9.00
C GLN A 34 -9.39 -17.20 -8.01
N TRP A 35 -9.38 -16.92 -6.71
CA TRP A 35 -9.46 -17.87 -5.64
C TRP A 35 -8.42 -19.00 -5.80
N ASN A 36 -7.19 -18.63 -6.13
CA ASN A 36 -6.10 -19.56 -6.33
C ASN A 36 -5.67 -20.23 -5.01
N GLU A 37 -4.72 -21.16 -5.06
CA GLU A 37 -4.26 -21.94 -3.90
C GLU A 37 -3.81 -21.06 -2.75
N TRP A 38 -3.05 -20.00 -3.02
CA TRP A 38 -2.64 -19.03 -2.00
C TRP A 38 -3.84 -18.36 -1.32
N ALA A 39 -4.80 -17.89 -2.11
CA ALA A 39 -6.00 -17.23 -1.59
C ALA A 39 -6.83 -18.17 -0.72
N GLN A 40 -6.97 -19.45 -1.13
CA GLN A 40 -7.71 -20.46 -0.39
C GLN A 40 -7.12 -20.73 1.00
N HIS A 41 -5.79 -20.65 1.15
CA HIS A 41 -5.10 -20.89 2.42
C HIS A 41 -4.98 -19.63 3.28
N THR A 42 -5.03 -18.44 2.68
CA THR A 42 -4.65 -17.18 3.35
C THR A 42 -5.85 -16.30 3.68
N ILE A 43 -6.86 -16.26 2.80
CA ILE A 43 -7.95 -15.28 2.87
C ILE A 43 -9.15 -15.87 3.63
N PRO A 44 -9.58 -15.25 4.76
CA PRO A 44 -10.80 -15.64 5.43
C PRO A 44 -12.03 -15.39 4.55
N ILE A 45 -12.94 -16.37 4.48
CA ILE A 45 -14.19 -16.21 3.72
C ILE A 45 -15.02 -15.10 4.34
N GLY A 46 -15.50 -14.17 3.50
CA GLY A 46 -16.30 -13.02 3.93
C GLY A 46 -15.48 -11.78 4.29
N LEU A 47 -14.16 -11.83 4.13
CA LEU A 47 -13.29 -10.67 4.28
C LEU A 47 -13.60 -9.60 3.23
N THR A 48 -13.52 -8.34 3.61
CA THR A 48 -13.46 -7.20 2.67
C THR A 48 -12.03 -7.07 2.16
N ALA A 49 -11.81 -7.20 0.86
CA ALA A 49 -10.50 -7.06 0.22
C ALA A 49 -10.10 -5.57 0.03
N GLY A 50 -8.98 -5.32 -0.65
CA GLY A 50 -8.47 -3.98 -0.97
C GLY A 50 -7.54 -3.40 0.09
N HIS A 51 -6.40 -2.85 -0.35
CA HIS A 51 -5.38 -2.29 0.54
C HIS A 51 -4.66 -1.07 -0.05
N GLU A 52 -4.98 -0.70 -1.28
CA GLU A 52 -4.47 0.47 -1.98
C GLU A 52 -5.59 1.51 -2.04
N TYR A 53 -5.50 2.59 -1.26
CA TYR A 53 -6.61 3.52 -1.08
C TYR A 53 -6.16 4.93 -0.74
N VAL A 54 -7.09 5.87 -0.95
CA VAL A 54 -7.07 7.23 -0.41
C VAL A 54 -8.46 7.59 0.09
N GLY A 55 -8.54 8.42 1.11
CA GLY A 55 -9.81 8.86 1.67
C GLY A 55 -9.66 9.95 2.71
N GLU A 56 -10.76 10.29 3.34
CA GLU A 56 -10.89 11.35 4.33
C GLU A 56 -11.14 10.76 5.72
N VAL A 57 -10.47 11.27 6.73
CA VAL A 57 -10.74 10.94 8.13
C VAL A 57 -12.10 11.47 8.52
N VAL A 58 -13.00 10.59 8.97
CA VAL A 58 -14.36 10.95 9.41
C VAL A 58 -14.58 10.75 10.91
N GLU A 59 -13.71 9.98 11.56
CA GLU A 59 -13.76 9.77 13.01
C GLU A 59 -12.37 9.40 13.53
N VAL A 60 -12.00 9.89 14.72
CA VAL A 60 -10.72 9.60 15.38
C VAL A 60 -10.95 9.02 16.77
N GLY A 61 -10.17 8.04 17.15
CA GLY A 61 -10.19 7.45 18.49
C GLY A 61 -9.67 8.42 19.55
N THR A 62 -10.09 8.21 20.79
CA THR A 62 -9.80 9.12 21.92
C THR A 62 -8.31 9.27 22.25
N GLY A 63 -7.49 8.29 21.90
CA GLY A 63 -6.02 8.32 22.09
C GLY A 63 -5.24 8.80 20.87
N VAL A 64 -5.90 9.11 19.76
CA VAL A 64 -5.24 9.53 18.52
C VAL A 64 -4.76 10.96 18.62
N GLN A 65 -3.52 11.18 18.19
CA GLN A 65 -2.92 12.51 18.04
C GLN A 65 -2.43 12.69 16.60
N GLY A 66 -2.42 13.94 16.12
CA GLY A 66 -1.89 14.29 14.80
C GLY A 66 -2.87 14.14 13.64
N PHE A 67 -4.07 13.61 13.86
CA PHE A 67 -5.14 13.53 12.87
C PHE A 67 -6.42 14.17 13.37
N LYS A 68 -7.19 14.73 12.44
CA LYS A 68 -8.53 15.28 12.69
C LYS A 68 -9.48 14.94 11.55
N VAL A 69 -10.76 15.03 11.81
CA VAL A 69 -11.82 14.89 10.80
C VAL A 69 -11.58 15.90 9.67
N GLY A 70 -11.68 15.45 8.43
CA GLY A 70 -11.43 16.21 7.21
C GLY A 70 -10.01 16.08 6.66
N ASP A 71 -9.09 15.40 7.36
CA ASP A 71 -7.73 15.17 6.82
C ASP A 71 -7.79 14.17 5.67
N LEU A 72 -7.16 14.53 4.53
CA LEU A 72 -6.92 13.61 3.42
C LEU A 72 -5.78 12.67 3.78
N VAL A 73 -6.01 11.36 3.66
CA VAL A 73 -5.08 10.34 4.12
C VAL A 73 -5.04 9.13 3.20
N SER A 74 -3.88 8.47 3.20
CA SER A 74 -3.67 7.10 2.75
C SER A 74 -3.05 6.31 3.89
N GLY A 75 -2.50 5.12 3.67
CA GLY A 75 -1.90 4.39 4.78
C GLY A 75 -1.12 3.15 4.36
N GLU A 76 -0.41 2.62 5.35
CA GLU A 76 0.36 1.38 5.28
C GLU A 76 -0.54 0.18 5.59
N GLY A 77 -0.64 -0.74 4.65
CA GLY A 77 -1.49 -1.93 4.77
C GLY A 77 -0.99 -3.00 5.75
N HIS A 78 0.27 -2.95 6.19
CA HIS A 78 0.84 -3.94 7.10
C HIS A 78 0.78 -3.47 8.54
N ILE A 79 -0.19 -3.95 9.30
CA ILE A 79 -0.35 -3.64 10.73
C ILE A 79 0.54 -4.57 11.53
N THR A 80 1.59 -4.02 12.13
CA THR A 80 2.60 -4.76 12.88
C THR A 80 2.28 -4.86 14.36
N CYS A 81 2.80 -5.89 15.05
CA CYS A 81 2.50 -6.11 16.47
C CYS A 81 3.22 -5.15 17.43
N GLY A 82 4.24 -4.43 16.97
CA GLY A 82 5.03 -3.48 17.75
C GLY A 82 5.91 -4.05 18.87
N LYS A 83 5.83 -5.36 19.16
CA LYS A 83 6.46 -5.99 20.35
C LYS A 83 7.33 -7.21 20.07
N CYS A 84 7.31 -7.76 18.86
CA CYS A 84 8.24 -8.84 18.52
C CYS A 84 9.65 -8.27 18.32
N ARG A 85 10.64 -9.17 18.32
CA ARG A 85 12.06 -8.80 18.18
C ARG A 85 12.27 -7.89 16.97
N ASN A 86 11.77 -8.26 15.81
CA ASN A 86 11.95 -7.48 14.58
C ASN A 86 11.35 -6.06 14.71
N CYS A 87 10.16 -5.93 15.30
CA CYS A 87 9.56 -4.62 15.53
C CYS A 87 10.38 -3.75 16.49
N LEU A 88 10.93 -4.35 17.55
CA LEU A 88 11.74 -3.62 18.54
C LEU A 88 13.11 -3.21 17.99
N GLU A 89 13.65 -3.97 17.05
CA GLU A 89 14.88 -3.66 16.31
C GLU A 89 14.66 -2.65 15.16
N GLY A 90 13.42 -2.21 14.92
CA GLY A 90 13.09 -1.27 13.84
C GLY A 90 12.73 -1.92 12.49
N HIS A 91 12.84 -3.24 12.39
CA HIS A 91 12.54 -4.03 11.19
C HIS A 91 11.07 -4.47 11.17
N LYS A 92 10.17 -3.49 11.11
CA LYS A 92 8.71 -3.72 11.16
C LYS A 92 8.20 -4.51 9.97
N GLU A 93 8.81 -4.36 8.80
CA GLU A 93 8.54 -5.11 7.57
C GLU A 93 8.69 -6.63 7.78
N ASN A 94 9.52 -7.04 8.73
CA ASN A 94 9.76 -8.43 9.11
C ASN A 94 8.95 -8.88 10.35
N CYS A 95 7.86 -8.17 10.67
CA CYS A 95 7.02 -8.53 11.80
C CYS A 95 6.37 -9.90 11.60
N LYS A 96 6.65 -10.85 12.53
CA LYS A 96 6.12 -12.22 12.44
C LYS A 96 4.60 -12.32 12.64
N ASP A 97 3.98 -11.31 13.26
CA ASP A 97 2.55 -11.25 13.57
C ASP A 97 1.84 -10.14 12.76
N ALA A 98 2.43 -9.70 11.63
CA ALA A 98 1.84 -8.69 10.78
C ALA A 98 0.46 -9.12 10.25
N LYS A 99 -0.46 -8.16 10.19
CA LYS A 99 -1.80 -8.35 9.63
C LYS A 99 -1.96 -7.43 8.42
N GLY A 100 -2.18 -8.03 7.25
CA GLY A 100 -2.44 -7.29 6.02
C GLY A 100 -3.88 -6.81 5.95
N VAL A 101 -4.08 -5.51 5.73
CA VAL A 101 -5.37 -4.92 5.36
C VAL A 101 -5.82 -5.53 4.04
N GLY A 102 -7.08 -5.97 3.94
CA GLY A 102 -7.59 -6.66 2.75
C GLY A 102 -7.11 -8.10 2.55
N VAL A 103 -6.29 -8.64 3.48
CA VAL A 103 -5.72 -10.01 3.42
C VAL A 103 -6.07 -10.82 4.65
N ASN A 104 -5.75 -10.35 5.84
CA ASN A 104 -6.07 -11.00 7.12
C ASN A 104 -6.98 -10.13 8.00
N ARG A 105 -7.27 -8.93 7.57
CA ARG A 105 -8.12 -7.93 8.20
C ARG A 105 -8.93 -7.25 7.11
N ASN A 106 -10.16 -6.82 7.42
CA ASN A 106 -11.00 -6.09 6.47
C ASN A 106 -10.28 -4.90 5.87
N GLY A 107 -10.41 -4.75 4.56
CA GLY A 107 -9.73 -3.79 3.73
C GLY A 107 -10.63 -2.68 3.20
N ALA A 108 -10.12 -2.02 2.15
CA ALA A 108 -10.59 -0.74 1.65
C ALA A 108 -11.65 -0.84 0.52
N PHE A 109 -11.98 -2.04 0.00
CA PHE A 109 -13.09 -2.17 -0.96
C PHE A 109 -14.45 -2.07 -0.25
N ALA A 110 -14.61 -0.97 0.50
CA ALA A 110 -15.77 -0.60 1.28
C ALA A 110 -15.90 0.93 1.34
N GLU A 111 -17.02 1.43 1.83
CA GLU A 111 -17.22 2.88 2.04
C GLU A 111 -16.34 3.42 3.19
N TYR A 112 -16.06 2.58 4.19
CA TYR A 112 -15.28 2.96 5.37
C TYR A 112 -14.24 1.89 5.74
N LEU A 113 -13.08 2.37 6.14
CA LEU A 113 -11.98 1.57 6.69
C LEU A 113 -11.62 2.10 8.07
N VAL A 114 -11.37 1.20 9.03
CA VAL A 114 -10.80 1.53 10.34
C VAL A 114 -9.44 0.88 10.47
N ILE A 115 -8.40 1.69 10.73
CA ILE A 115 -7.03 1.22 10.95
C ILE A 115 -6.36 2.00 12.08
N PRO A 116 -5.29 1.45 12.69
CA PRO A 116 -4.50 2.17 13.67
C PRO A 116 -3.94 3.48 13.10
N ALA A 117 -3.99 4.56 13.87
CA ALA A 117 -3.46 5.86 13.46
C ALA A 117 -1.95 5.79 13.11
N SER A 118 -1.20 4.86 13.71
CA SER A 118 0.21 4.60 13.38
C SER A 118 0.44 4.09 11.94
N ASN A 119 -0.60 3.63 11.27
CA ASN A 119 -0.56 3.15 9.90
C ASN A 119 -1.13 4.17 8.89
N VAL A 120 -1.48 5.36 9.35
CA VAL A 120 -2.08 6.41 8.50
C VAL A 120 -1.04 7.45 8.11
N TRP A 121 -1.06 7.84 6.85
CA TRP A 121 -0.18 8.85 6.27
C TRP A 121 -1.00 10.06 5.83
N PRO A 122 -0.64 11.28 6.31
CA PRO A 122 -1.28 12.50 5.81
C PRO A 122 -0.89 12.76 4.36
N CYS A 123 -1.86 13.14 3.54
CA CYS A 123 -1.68 13.46 2.13
C CYS A 123 -1.60 14.97 1.93
N ASN A 124 -0.70 15.42 1.06
CA ASN A 124 -0.61 16.83 0.68
C ASN A 124 -1.73 17.18 -0.32
N PRO A 125 -2.67 18.08 -0.02
CA PRO A 125 -3.78 18.42 -0.91
C PRO A 125 -3.35 19.07 -2.24
N ALA A 126 -2.08 19.45 -2.40
CA ALA A 126 -1.55 19.97 -3.65
C ALA A 126 -1.22 18.87 -4.68
N ILE A 127 -1.23 17.60 -4.29
CA ILE A 127 -0.99 16.46 -5.17
C ILE A 127 -2.34 15.84 -5.52
N ASP A 128 -2.50 15.38 -6.77
CA ASP A 128 -3.72 14.72 -7.21
C ASP A 128 -4.04 13.52 -6.31
N GLU A 129 -5.26 13.50 -5.81
CA GLU A 129 -5.74 12.48 -4.89
C GLU A 129 -5.59 11.06 -5.46
N GLU A 130 -5.74 10.87 -6.76
CA GLU A 130 -5.60 9.56 -7.42
C GLU A 130 -4.22 8.94 -7.22
N LEU A 131 -3.17 9.76 -7.12
CA LEU A 131 -1.81 9.27 -6.90
C LEU A 131 -1.62 8.65 -5.53
N TYR A 132 -2.39 9.08 -4.54
CA TYR A 132 -2.33 8.51 -3.19
C TYR A 132 -2.94 7.11 -3.09
N ALA A 133 -3.86 6.76 -4.01
CA ALA A 133 -4.41 5.41 -4.06
C ALA A 133 -3.36 4.34 -4.39
N ILE A 134 -2.23 4.72 -5.02
CA ILE A 134 -1.13 3.80 -5.36
C ILE A 134 0.10 3.94 -4.45
N PHE A 135 -0.07 4.51 -3.25
CA PHE A 135 1.05 4.69 -2.31
C PHE A 135 1.63 3.37 -1.81
N ASP A 136 0.84 2.31 -1.69
CA ASP A 136 1.33 0.99 -1.31
C ASP A 136 2.37 0.47 -2.33
N PRO A 137 2.07 0.30 -3.62
CA PRO A 137 3.08 -0.13 -4.60
C PRO A 137 4.22 0.88 -4.78
N PHE A 138 3.98 2.18 -4.62
CA PHE A 138 5.03 3.19 -4.66
C PHE A 138 5.98 3.07 -3.46
N GLY A 139 5.44 2.78 -2.28
CA GLY A 139 6.22 2.48 -1.07
C GLY A 139 7.11 1.26 -1.26
N ASN A 140 6.57 0.17 -1.82
CA ASN A 140 7.34 -1.03 -2.15
C ASN A 140 8.48 -0.74 -3.14
N ALA A 141 8.21 0.03 -4.18
CA ALA A 141 9.22 0.45 -5.16
C ALA A 141 10.31 1.30 -4.50
N THR A 142 9.93 2.26 -3.64
CA THR A 142 10.83 3.16 -2.95
C THR A 142 11.72 2.41 -1.96
N HIS A 143 11.12 1.55 -1.13
CA HIS A 143 11.86 0.75 -0.16
C HIS A 143 12.89 -0.15 -0.85
N THR A 144 12.48 -0.84 -1.90
CA THR A 144 13.38 -1.74 -2.65
C THR A 144 14.51 -0.95 -3.32
N ALA A 145 14.17 0.11 -4.03
CA ALA A 145 15.14 0.91 -4.76
C ALA A 145 16.18 1.56 -3.83
N LEU A 146 15.73 2.15 -2.72
CA LEU A 146 16.60 2.89 -1.79
C LEU A 146 17.24 2.01 -0.70
N SER A 147 17.07 0.68 -0.74
CA SER A 147 17.78 -0.25 0.15
C SER A 147 19.27 -0.35 -0.15
N TYR A 148 19.72 0.17 -1.27
CA TYR A 148 21.11 0.20 -1.71
C TYR A 148 21.47 1.58 -2.22
N ASP A 149 22.76 1.94 -2.14
CA ASP A 149 23.27 3.16 -2.76
C ASP A 149 23.13 3.08 -4.29
N MET A 150 22.54 4.13 -4.87
CA MET A 150 22.26 4.18 -6.31
C MET A 150 23.05 5.26 -7.03
N LEU A 151 23.64 6.20 -6.30
CA LEU A 151 24.37 7.33 -6.91
C LEU A 151 25.56 6.85 -7.74
N GLY A 152 25.48 7.07 -9.05
CA GLY A 152 26.53 6.66 -10.00
C GLY A 152 26.54 5.18 -10.36
N GLU A 153 25.63 4.37 -9.83
CA GLU A 153 25.54 2.93 -10.08
C GLU A 153 24.75 2.58 -11.35
N ASP A 154 24.98 1.40 -11.86
CA ASP A 154 24.19 0.80 -12.94
C ASP A 154 23.13 -0.12 -12.31
N VAL A 155 21.86 0.14 -12.60
CA VAL A 155 20.72 -0.55 -11.99
C VAL A 155 20.01 -1.39 -13.03
N LEU A 156 19.82 -2.68 -12.73
CA LEU A 156 18.98 -3.60 -13.50
C LEU A 156 17.69 -3.89 -12.74
N ILE A 157 16.56 -3.66 -13.39
CA ILE A 157 15.21 -3.97 -12.87
C ILE A 157 14.60 -5.05 -13.75
N THR A 158 14.22 -6.17 -13.14
CA THR A 158 13.55 -7.26 -13.84
C THR A 158 12.04 -7.19 -13.59
N GLY A 159 11.28 -6.96 -14.65
CA GLY A 159 9.83 -6.79 -14.64
C GLY A 159 9.39 -5.33 -14.71
N ALA A 160 8.76 -4.94 -15.82
CA ALA A 160 8.19 -3.61 -16.05
C ALA A 160 6.71 -3.55 -15.65
N GLY A 161 6.34 -4.18 -14.52
CA GLY A 161 5.05 -3.95 -13.86
C GLY A 161 5.02 -2.59 -13.17
N PRO A 162 3.89 -2.21 -12.53
CA PRO A 162 3.76 -0.90 -11.87
C PRO A 162 4.91 -0.61 -10.89
N ILE A 163 5.27 -1.56 -10.03
CA ILE A 163 6.38 -1.42 -9.07
C ILE A 163 7.72 -1.24 -9.78
N GLY A 164 8.01 -2.05 -10.81
CA GLY A 164 9.26 -1.95 -11.56
C GLY A 164 9.42 -0.61 -12.28
N ILE A 165 8.35 -0.10 -12.89
CA ILE A 165 8.35 1.22 -13.55
C ILE A 165 8.59 2.34 -12.53
N MET A 166 7.92 2.29 -11.38
CA MET A 166 8.12 3.26 -10.29
C MET A 166 9.56 3.17 -9.75
N ALA A 167 10.09 1.96 -9.56
CA ALA A 167 11.47 1.76 -9.11
C ALA A 167 12.49 2.32 -10.12
N ALA A 168 12.23 2.21 -11.41
CA ALA A 168 13.09 2.79 -12.44
C ALA A 168 13.14 4.32 -12.35
N ALA A 169 11.98 4.96 -12.17
CA ALA A 169 11.90 6.41 -11.98
C ALA A 169 12.61 6.84 -10.68
N ILE A 170 12.44 6.09 -9.59
CA ILE A 170 13.10 6.36 -8.30
C ILE A 170 14.62 6.21 -8.43
N ALA A 171 15.09 5.12 -9.04
CA ALA A 171 16.51 4.89 -9.24
C ALA A 171 17.18 6.02 -10.03
N LYS A 172 16.52 6.48 -11.09
CA LYS A 172 16.98 7.60 -11.89
C LYS A 172 17.01 8.90 -11.10
N PHE A 173 15.96 9.20 -10.33
CA PHE A 173 15.90 10.36 -9.44
C PHE A 173 16.97 10.32 -8.34
N ALA A 174 17.29 9.13 -7.83
CA ALA A 174 18.34 8.91 -6.83
C ALA A 174 19.77 9.03 -7.40
N GLY A 175 19.92 9.23 -8.71
CA GLY A 175 21.21 9.48 -9.33
C GLY A 175 21.91 8.24 -9.89
N ALA A 176 21.19 7.18 -10.18
CA ALA A 176 21.74 6.04 -10.92
C ALA A 176 22.28 6.48 -12.29
N ARG A 177 23.45 5.97 -12.67
CA ARG A 177 24.12 6.30 -13.93
C ARG A 177 23.34 5.75 -15.12
N HIS A 178 23.01 4.46 -15.07
CA HIS A 178 22.16 3.80 -16.05
C HIS A 178 21.10 2.98 -15.35
N VAL A 179 19.86 3.04 -15.86
CA VAL A 179 18.76 2.21 -15.41
C VAL A 179 18.26 1.38 -16.58
N VAL A 180 18.37 0.07 -16.45
CA VAL A 180 17.88 -0.90 -17.44
C VAL A 180 16.69 -1.64 -16.83
N ILE A 181 15.59 -1.68 -17.57
CA ILE A 181 14.40 -2.44 -17.17
C ILE A 181 14.06 -3.48 -18.23
N THR A 182 13.66 -4.68 -17.81
CA THR A 182 13.32 -5.78 -18.71
C THR A 182 11.91 -6.29 -18.45
N ASP A 183 11.21 -6.71 -19.50
CA ASP A 183 9.92 -7.40 -19.42
C ASP A 183 9.71 -8.21 -20.71
N MET A 184 8.79 -9.18 -20.69
CA MET A 184 8.35 -9.89 -21.88
C MET A 184 7.22 -9.16 -22.63
N ASN A 185 6.59 -8.17 -21.99
CA ASN A 185 5.46 -7.42 -22.52
C ASN A 185 5.93 -6.07 -23.07
N GLN A 186 5.87 -5.91 -24.41
CA GLN A 186 6.31 -4.70 -25.09
C GLN A 186 5.57 -3.44 -24.64
N TYR A 187 4.23 -3.53 -24.41
CA TYR A 187 3.44 -2.40 -23.91
C TYR A 187 3.99 -1.84 -22.59
N ARG A 188 4.42 -2.73 -21.69
CA ARG A 188 5.00 -2.34 -20.38
C ARG A 188 6.38 -1.68 -20.58
N LEU A 189 7.20 -2.19 -21.48
CA LEU A 189 8.49 -1.58 -21.83
C LEU A 189 8.30 -0.20 -22.44
N ASP A 190 7.33 -0.03 -23.33
CA ASP A 190 7.00 1.26 -23.94
C ASP A 190 6.50 2.26 -22.90
N LEU A 191 5.77 1.80 -21.89
CA LEU A 191 5.33 2.63 -20.76
C LEU A 191 6.52 3.04 -19.87
N ALA A 192 7.42 2.09 -19.57
CA ALA A 192 8.64 2.38 -18.82
C ALA A 192 9.50 3.44 -19.51
N ALA A 193 9.66 3.34 -20.83
CA ALA A 193 10.42 4.32 -21.63
C ALA A 193 9.82 5.74 -21.59
N LYS A 194 8.51 5.89 -21.36
CA LYS A 194 7.87 7.21 -21.22
C LYS A 194 8.15 7.87 -19.86
N MET A 195 8.55 7.09 -18.87
CA MET A 195 8.90 7.60 -17.54
C MET A 195 10.34 8.15 -17.48
N GLY A 196 11.10 7.99 -18.57
CA GLY A 196 12.44 8.50 -18.75
C GLY A 196 13.50 7.43 -18.65
#